data_f018e63ea61487dccd62e1ea9d677ba7
#
_entry.id   f018e63ea61487dccd62e1ea9d677ba7
#
_cell.length_a   1.000
_cell.length_b   1.000
_cell.length_c   1.000
_cell.angle_alpha   90.00
_cell.angle_beta   90.00
_cell.angle_gamma   90.00
#
_symmetry.space_group_name_H-M   'P 1'
#
loop_
_entity.id
_entity.type
_entity.pdbx_description
1 polymer ?
#
loop_
_entity_poly.entity_id
_entity_poly.type
_entity_poly.pdbx_seq_one_letter_code
_entity_poly.pdbx_strand_id
1 'polypeptide(L)'
;MGPKTMQLLKAMRGQLGDASASRSVDAVAAAEGLGMDTATHDFDRRLQDLVRAGYLEPDPNTDAPAARGLYRITFAGLDAANSY
;
A
#
# COMPACT_ATOMS: atom_id res chain seq x y z
N MET A 1 1.06 1.07 14.92
CA MET A 1 0.61 0.30 13.75
C MET A 1 1.18 -1.11 13.83
N GLY A 2 0.38 -2.12 13.50
CA GLY A 2 0.79 -3.51 13.67
C GLY A 2 1.85 -3.96 12.66
N PRO A 3 2.62 -5.01 12.98
CA PRO A 3 3.69 -5.48 12.10
C PRO A 3 3.21 -5.95 10.74
N LYS A 4 2.03 -6.58 10.65
CA LYS A 4 1.48 -7.02 9.37
C LYS A 4 1.15 -5.84 8.46
N THR A 5 0.66 -4.75 9.03
CA THR A 5 0.36 -3.54 8.27
C THR A 5 1.63 -2.93 7.71
N MET A 6 2.69 -2.90 8.48
CA MET A 6 3.99 -2.41 8.00
C MET A 6 4.60 -3.34 6.97
N GLN A 7 4.41 -4.65 7.09
CA GLN A 7 4.86 -5.60 6.07
C GLN A 7 4.13 -5.36 4.75
N LEU A 8 2.83 -5.04 4.80
CA LEU A 8 2.07 -4.71 3.60
C LEU A 8 2.65 -3.45 2.93
N LEU A 9 2.91 -2.41 3.70
CA LEU A 9 3.52 -1.18 3.17
C LEU A 9 4.88 -1.48 2.53
N LYS A 10 5.69 -2.29 3.18
CA LYS A 10 7.01 -2.65 2.69
C LYS A 10 6.92 -3.46 1.38
N ALA A 11 5.95 -4.38 1.28
CA ALA A 11 5.72 -5.14 0.06
C ALA A 11 5.25 -4.23 -1.07
N MET A 12 4.40 -3.26 -0.79
CA MET A 12 3.97 -2.27 -1.77
C MET A 12 5.14 -1.43 -2.27
N ARG A 13 6.02 -1.02 -1.36
CA ARG A 13 7.24 -0.30 -1.74
C ARG A 13 8.14 -1.14 -2.65
N GLY A 14 8.19 -2.43 -2.41
CA GLY A 14 8.97 -3.34 -3.25
C GLY A 14 8.55 -3.34 -4.72
N GLN A 15 7.29 -3.03 -5.00
CA GLN A 15 6.83 -2.93 -6.39
C GLN A 15 7.39 -1.73 -7.13
N LEU A 16 7.81 -0.70 -6.40
CA LEU A 16 8.41 0.49 -7.02
C LEU A 16 9.82 0.21 -7.54
N GLY A 17 10.54 -0.70 -6.92
CA GLY A 17 11.94 -0.90 -7.23
C GLY A 17 12.71 0.41 -7.10
N ASP A 18 13.30 0.88 -8.20
CA ASP A 18 14.00 2.16 -8.26
C ASP A 18 13.11 3.31 -8.73
N ALA A 19 11.82 3.07 -8.92
CA ALA A 19 10.89 4.09 -9.40
C ALA A 19 10.59 5.13 -8.31
N SER A 20 10.20 6.32 -8.74
CA SER A 20 9.81 7.39 -7.83
C SER A 20 8.47 7.10 -7.15
N ALA A 21 8.20 7.82 -6.06
CA ALA A 21 6.96 7.70 -5.30
C ALA A 21 5.70 8.07 -6.10
N SER A 22 5.85 8.66 -7.29
CA SER A 22 4.71 9.05 -8.12
C SER A 22 4.04 7.88 -8.83
N ARG A 23 4.65 6.69 -8.78
CA ARG A 23 4.13 5.51 -9.47
C ARG A 23 3.09 4.80 -8.61
N SER A 24 2.01 4.32 -9.25
CA SER A 24 0.99 3.53 -8.56
C SER A 24 1.52 2.17 -8.16
N VAL A 25 1.08 1.69 -7.00
CA VAL A 25 1.39 0.35 -6.50
C VAL A 25 0.08 -0.42 -6.28
N ASP A 26 0.14 -1.73 -6.52
CA ASP A 26 -1.01 -2.61 -6.37
C ASP A 26 -0.98 -3.26 -4.99
N ALA A 27 -1.87 -2.80 -4.11
CA ALA A 27 -1.98 -3.32 -2.74
C ALA A 27 -2.43 -4.78 -2.72
N VAL A 28 -3.30 -5.17 -3.65
CA VAL A 28 -3.80 -6.55 -3.72
C VAL A 28 -2.66 -7.50 -4.07
N ALA A 29 -1.87 -7.17 -5.08
CA ALA A 29 -0.73 -7.99 -5.46
C ALA A 29 0.30 -8.10 -4.34
N ALA A 30 0.56 -6.99 -3.64
CA ALA A 30 1.47 -6.98 -2.50
C ALA A 30 0.96 -7.89 -1.37
N ALA A 31 -0.32 -7.80 -1.05
CA ALA A 31 -0.93 -8.61 0.00
C ALA A 31 -0.93 -10.10 -0.36
N GLU A 32 -1.21 -10.44 -1.60
CA GLU A 32 -1.17 -11.82 -2.08
C GLU A 32 0.24 -12.41 -1.94
N GLY A 33 1.25 -11.62 -2.22
CA GLY A 33 2.64 -12.03 -2.05
C GLY A 33 3.01 -12.32 -0.59
N LEU A 34 2.28 -11.74 0.35
CA LEU A 34 2.46 -11.99 1.79
C LEU A 34 1.54 -13.10 2.32
N GLY A 35 0.70 -13.67 1.47
CA GLY A 35 -0.28 -14.67 1.90
C GLY A 35 -1.49 -14.08 2.61
N MET A 36 -1.76 -12.79 2.47
CA MET A 36 -2.93 -12.15 3.06
C MET A 36 -4.19 -12.41 2.24
N ASP A 37 -5.32 -12.60 2.92
CA ASP A 37 -6.62 -12.68 2.27
C ASP A 37 -7.14 -11.27 2.01
N THR A 38 -7.21 -10.89 0.74
CA THR A 38 -7.62 -9.54 0.32
C THR A 38 -9.15 -9.36 0.28
N ALA A 39 -9.90 -10.43 0.49
CA ALA A 39 -11.37 -10.37 0.49
C ALA A 39 -11.95 -10.06 1.88
N THR A 40 -11.12 -9.81 2.89
CA THR A 40 -11.57 -9.58 4.26
C THR A 40 -11.58 -8.10 4.61
N HIS A 41 -12.38 -7.76 5.64
CA HIS A 41 -12.38 -6.42 6.22
C HIS A 41 -11.03 -6.07 6.87
N ASP A 42 -10.28 -7.07 7.30
CA ASP A 42 -8.98 -6.87 7.92
C ASP A 42 -8.00 -6.23 6.93
N PHE A 43 -8.02 -6.70 5.68
CA PHE A 43 -7.20 -6.12 4.62
C PHE A 43 -7.57 -4.65 4.38
N ASP A 44 -8.88 -4.35 4.25
CA ASP A 44 -9.35 -2.99 4.05
C ASP A 44 -8.95 -2.08 5.21
N ARG A 45 -9.05 -2.59 6.43
CA ARG A 45 -8.67 -1.82 7.62
C ARG A 45 -7.18 -1.48 7.61
N ARG A 46 -6.33 -2.42 7.20
CA ARG A 46 -4.89 -2.18 7.10
C ARG A 46 -4.57 -1.09 6.09
N LEU A 47 -5.24 -1.11 4.94
CA LEU A 47 -5.07 -0.06 3.93
C LEU A 47 -5.52 1.29 4.46
N GLN A 48 -6.68 1.33 5.15
CA GLN A 48 -7.18 2.57 5.73
C GLN A 48 -6.22 3.12 6.80
N ASP A 49 -5.64 2.25 7.62
CA ASP A 49 -4.67 2.66 8.63
C ASP A 49 -3.45 3.31 7.98
N LEU A 50 -2.97 2.75 6.88
CA LEU A 50 -1.85 3.34 6.14
C LEU A 50 -2.20 4.69 5.53
N VAL A 51 -3.41 4.84 5.00
CA VAL A 51 -3.88 6.12 4.46
C VAL A 51 -4.00 7.16 5.59
N ARG A 52 -4.57 6.78 6.72
CA ARG A 52 -4.72 7.68 7.87
C ARG A 52 -3.39 8.12 8.46
N ALA A 53 -2.41 7.22 8.43
CA ALA A 53 -1.07 7.55 8.90
C ALA A 53 -0.31 8.48 7.94
N GLY A 54 -0.86 8.71 6.75
CA GLY A 54 -0.22 9.55 5.74
C GLY A 54 0.83 8.81 4.92
N TYR A 55 0.85 7.47 4.97
CA TYR A 55 1.82 6.65 4.25
C TYR A 55 1.38 6.27 2.84
N LEU A 56 0.08 6.23 2.61
CA LEU A 56 -0.51 5.94 1.32
C LEU A 56 -1.53 7.02 0.96
N GLU A 57 -1.74 7.21 -0.32
CA GLU A 57 -2.84 8.03 -0.84
C GLU A 57 -3.49 7.30 -2.01
N PRO A 58 -4.82 7.42 -2.20
CA PRO A 58 -5.47 6.86 -3.38
C PRO A 58 -4.87 7.47 -4.64
N ASP A 59 -4.72 6.66 -5.69
CA ASP A 59 -4.21 7.14 -6.95
C ASP A 59 -5.24 8.04 -7.62
N PRO A 60 -4.96 9.34 -7.83
CA PRO A 60 -5.92 10.26 -8.41
C PRO A 60 -6.18 10.02 -9.90
N ASN A 61 -5.35 9.22 -10.54
CA ASN A 61 -5.47 8.95 -11.97
C ASN A 61 -6.34 7.73 -12.28
N THR A 62 -6.88 7.07 -11.25
CA THR A 62 -7.72 5.88 -11.44
C THR A 62 -9.18 6.21 -11.21
N ASP A 63 -9.97 6.19 -12.29
CA ASP A 63 -11.40 6.47 -12.23
C ASP A 63 -12.25 5.21 -12.15
N ALA A 64 -11.67 4.04 -12.41
CA ALA A 64 -12.42 2.80 -12.52
C ALA A 64 -12.60 2.15 -11.15
N PRO A 65 -13.81 1.64 -10.83
CA PRO A 65 -14.01 0.86 -9.59
C PRO A 65 -13.09 -0.36 -9.49
N ALA A 66 -12.67 -0.91 -10.62
CA ALA A 66 -11.75 -2.04 -10.67
C ALA A 66 -10.33 -1.68 -10.18
N ALA A 67 -10.04 -0.40 -10.02
CA ALA A 67 -8.73 0.08 -9.57
C ALA A 67 -8.64 0.25 -8.05
N ARG A 68 -9.52 -0.40 -7.29
CA ARG A 68 -9.60 -0.26 -5.84
C ARG A 68 -8.33 -0.58 -5.08
N GLY A 69 -7.43 -1.35 -5.63
CA GLY A 69 -6.19 -1.70 -4.98
C GLY A 69 -5.01 -0.79 -5.32
N LEU A 70 -5.22 0.26 -6.12
CA LEU A 70 -4.14 1.12 -6.57
C LEU A 70 -3.97 2.33 -5.67
N TYR A 71 -2.74 2.51 -5.19
CA TYR A 71 -2.37 3.58 -4.28
C TYR A 71 -1.03 4.16 -4.69
N ARG A 72 -0.72 5.34 -4.17
CA ARG A 72 0.62 5.91 -4.22
C ARG A 72 1.20 5.89 -2.82
N ILE A 73 2.49 5.57 -2.72
CA ILE A 73 3.20 5.68 -1.45
C ILE A 73 3.72 7.10 -1.32
N THR A 74 3.39 7.75 -0.19
CA THR A 74 3.87 9.10 0.09
C THR A 74 5.35 9.08 0.51
N PHE A 75 6.00 10.24 0.59
CA PHE A 75 7.36 10.31 1.12
C PHE A 75 7.42 9.78 2.55
N ALA A 76 6.42 10.09 3.39
CA ALA A 76 6.35 9.54 4.74
C ALA A 76 6.23 8.02 4.71
N GLY A 77 5.48 7.47 3.75
CA GLY A 77 5.35 6.03 3.56
C GLY A 77 6.66 5.37 3.16
N LEU A 78 7.42 5.99 2.27
CA LEU A 78 8.74 5.49 1.87
C LEU A 78 9.70 5.47 3.06
N ASP A 79 9.73 6.55 3.84
CA ASP A 79 10.56 6.60 5.04
C ASP A 79 10.18 5.53 6.04
N ALA A 80 8.89 5.34 6.28
CA ALA A 80 8.41 4.31 7.21
C ALA A 80 8.79 2.92 6.74
N ALA A 81 8.63 2.62 5.45
CA ALA A 81 8.99 1.32 4.89
C ALA A 81 10.50 1.07 4.95
N ASN A 82 11.31 2.09 4.76
CA ASN A 82 12.77 1.97 4.82
C ASN A 82 13.28 1.83 6.26
N SER A 83 12.53 2.32 7.24
CA SER A 83 12.93 2.28 8.65
C SER A 83 12.44 1.04 9.37
N TYR A 84 11.58 0.30 8.77
CA TYR A 84 11.00 -0.91 9.36
C TYR A 84 11.93 -2.15 9.12
#